data_f7fea6e3a4cfd6ea56799f9061d73f1b
#
_entry.id   f7fea6e3a4cfd6ea56799f9061d73f1b
#
_cell.length_a   1.000
_cell.length_b   1.000
_cell.length_c   1.000
_cell.angle_alpha   90.00
_cell.angle_beta   90.00
_cell.angle_gamma   90.00
#
_symmetry.space_group_name_H-M   'P 1'
#
loop_
_entity.id
_entity.type
_entity.pdbx_description
1 polymer ?
#
loop_
_entity_poly.entity_id
_entity_poly.type
_entity_poly.pdbx_seq_one_letter_code
_entity_poly.pdbx_strand_id
1 'polypeptide(L)'
;MASQNCDPAATSVTAAGKGAELSGGAARGPVGKRLQQELMTLMSGDKGISAFPESDNLFKWVGTIHGAAGTVYEDLRYKLSLEFPSGYPYNAPTVKFLTPCYHPNVDTQGNICLDILKDKWSALYDVRTILLSIQSLLGEPNIDSPLNTHAAELWKNPTAFKKYLQ
;
A
#
# COMPACT_ATOMS: atom_id res chain seq x y z
N MET A 1 -17.62 10.45 6.17
CA MET A 1 -18.18 9.86 4.97
C MET A 1 -17.17 9.16 4.13
N ALA A 2 -16.13 9.83 3.71
CA ALA A 2 -15.07 9.15 2.97
C ALA A 2 -14.38 8.08 3.81
N SER A 3 -14.38 8.22 5.14
CA SER A 3 -13.82 7.20 6.02
C SER A 3 -14.52 5.85 5.89
N GLN A 4 -15.77 5.85 5.48
CA GLN A 4 -16.49 4.60 5.28
C GLN A 4 -15.93 3.81 4.10
N ASN A 5 -15.37 4.52 3.10
CA ASN A 5 -14.78 3.87 1.94
C ASN A 5 -13.40 3.31 2.24
N CYS A 6 -12.89 3.57 3.43
CA CYS A 6 -11.56 3.12 3.82
C CYS A 6 -11.60 1.90 4.74
N ASP A 7 -12.76 1.23 4.84
CA ASP A 7 -12.88 0.03 5.66
C ASP A 7 -12.21 -1.15 4.94
N PRO A 8 -11.07 -1.64 5.43
CA PRO A 8 -10.37 -2.74 4.77
C PRO A 8 -10.94 -4.12 5.12
N ALA A 9 -11.79 -4.20 6.12
CA ALA A 9 -12.26 -5.50 6.62
C ALA A 9 -13.03 -6.27 5.56
N ALA A 10 -13.87 -5.58 4.78
CA ALA A 10 -14.67 -6.24 3.75
C ALA A 10 -13.80 -6.85 2.66
N THR A 11 -12.64 -6.28 2.38
CA THR A 11 -11.74 -6.78 1.34
C THR A 11 -10.87 -7.92 1.85
N SER A 12 -10.30 -7.76 3.04
CA SER A 12 -9.33 -8.72 3.55
C SER A 12 -9.94 -10.07 3.89
N VAL A 13 -11.17 -10.10 4.37
CA VAL A 13 -11.81 -11.35 4.78
C VAL A 13 -11.96 -12.31 3.59
N THR A 14 -12.35 -11.80 2.44
CA THR A 14 -12.57 -12.64 1.27
C THR A 14 -11.26 -13.11 0.65
N ALA A 15 -10.26 -12.27 0.63
CA ALA A 15 -9.00 -12.58 -0.05
C ALA A 15 -8.14 -13.55 0.73
N ALA A 16 -8.05 -13.37 2.04
CA ALA A 16 -7.06 -14.09 2.85
C ALA A 16 -7.27 -15.60 2.87
N GLY A 17 -8.50 -16.05 3.03
CA GLY A 17 -8.79 -17.48 3.13
C GLY A 17 -8.44 -18.24 1.87
N LYS A 18 -8.81 -17.71 0.73
CA LYS A 18 -8.58 -18.38 -0.54
C LYS A 18 -7.14 -18.28 -1.01
N GLY A 19 -6.52 -17.15 -0.76
CA GLY A 19 -5.13 -16.95 -1.17
C GLY A 19 -4.19 -17.95 -0.54
N ALA A 20 -4.37 -18.23 0.74
CA ALA A 20 -3.51 -19.17 1.45
C ALA A 20 -3.64 -20.58 0.90
N GLU A 21 -4.85 -21.00 0.56
CA GLU A 21 -5.07 -22.35 0.05
C GLU A 21 -4.56 -22.55 -1.36
N LEU A 22 -4.61 -21.51 -2.16
CA LEU A 22 -4.31 -21.61 -3.59
C LEU A 22 -2.88 -21.23 -3.93
N SER A 23 -2.08 -20.76 -2.96
CA SER A 23 -0.77 -20.21 -3.26
C SER A 23 0.13 -21.14 -4.08
N GLY A 24 0.18 -22.43 -3.74
CA GLY A 24 0.99 -23.38 -4.47
C GLY A 24 0.53 -23.63 -5.90
N GLY A 25 -0.78 -23.82 -6.09
CA GLY A 25 -1.34 -24.07 -7.40
C GLY A 25 -1.46 -22.80 -8.23
N ALA A 26 -1.87 -21.70 -7.61
CA ALA A 26 -2.10 -20.45 -8.31
C ALA A 26 -0.79 -19.80 -8.79
N ALA A 27 0.35 -20.10 -8.14
CA ALA A 27 1.63 -19.58 -8.59
C ALA A 27 2.01 -20.07 -9.99
N ARG A 28 1.40 -21.17 -10.44
CA ARG A 28 1.61 -21.70 -11.79
C ARG A 28 0.58 -21.19 -12.79
N GLY A 29 -0.46 -20.49 -12.32
CA GLY A 29 -1.52 -20.00 -13.16
C GLY A 29 -1.28 -18.59 -13.64
N PRO A 30 -2.30 -17.98 -14.29
CA PRO A 30 -2.17 -16.61 -14.82
C PRO A 30 -1.82 -15.58 -13.76
N VAL A 31 -2.37 -15.71 -12.55
CA VAL A 31 -2.07 -14.77 -11.46
C VAL A 31 -0.61 -14.88 -11.05
N GLY A 32 -0.11 -16.10 -10.91
CA GLY A 32 1.30 -16.30 -10.57
C GLY A 32 2.24 -15.73 -11.62
N LYS A 33 1.94 -15.94 -12.89
CA LYS A 33 2.74 -15.40 -13.98
C LYS A 33 2.72 -13.86 -13.96
N ARG A 34 1.56 -13.28 -13.71
CA ARG A 34 1.42 -11.83 -13.63
C ARG A 34 2.28 -11.28 -12.51
N LEU A 35 2.23 -11.90 -11.33
CA LEU A 35 3.02 -11.46 -10.17
C LEU A 35 4.51 -11.60 -10.42
N GLN A 36 4.94 -12.67 -11.08
CA GLN A 36 6.35 -12.84 -11.42
C GLN A 36 6.83 -11.76 -12.37
N GLN A 37 6.02 -11.39 -13.36
CA GLN A 37 6.35 -10.32 -14.28
C GLN A 37 6.46 -8.98 -13.56
N GLU A 38 5.56 -8.71 -12.62
CA GLU A 38 5.61 -7.47 -11.86
C GLU A 38 6.84 -7.40 -10.99
N LEU A 39 7.25 -8.53 -10.40
CA LEU A 39 8.47 -8.59 -9.61
C LEU A 39 9.69 -8.25 -10.46
N MET A 40 9.77 -8.81 -11.66
CA MET A 40 10.88 -8.52 -12.57
C MET A 40 10.90 -7.05 -12.97
N THR A 41 9.75 -6.46 -13.19
CA THR A 41 9.64 -5.05 -13.53
C THR A 41 10.12 -4.16 -12.39
N LEU A 42 9.76 -4.52 -11.16
CA LEU A 42 10.21 -3.78 -9.99
C LEU A 42 11.71 -3.85 -9.78
N MET A 43 12.29 -5.00 -10.07
CA MET A 43 13.74 -5.18 -9.90
C MET A 43 14.56 -4.33 -10.85
N SER A 44 13.97 -3.82 -11.92
CA SER A 44 14.65 -2.91 -12.83
C SER A 44 14.78 -1.49 -12.30
N GLY A 45 14.23 -1.22 -11.11
CA GLY A 45 14.74 -0.15 -10.28
C GLY A 45 14.06 1.21 -10.34
N ASP A 46 12.86 1.36 -9.82
CA ASP A 46 12.37 2.71 -9.52
C ASP A 46 12.97 3.19 -8.21
N LYS A 47 13.35 4.45 -8.18
CA LYS A 47 13.95 5.04 -6.99
C LYS A 47 12.91 5.19 -5.89
N GLY A 48 13.26 4.70 -4.73
CA GLY A 48 12.46 4.90 -3.54
C GLY A 48 11.39 3.86 -3.33
N ILE A 49 11.25 2.86 -4.22
CA ILE A 49 10.32 1.76 -3.99
C ILE A 49 10.98 0.42 -4.28
N SER A 50 10.59 -0.59 -3.52
CA SER A 50 11.00 -1.96 -3.74
C SER A 50 9.98 -2.89 -3.11
N ALA A 51 9.93 -4.14 -3.57
CA ALA A 51 9.06 -5.15 -2.98
C ALA A 51 9.57 -6.54 -3.33
N PHE A 52 9.35 -7.49 -2.42
CA PHE A 52 9.75 -8.87 -2.60
C PHE A 52 8.69 -9.78 -1.98
N PRO A 53 8.46 -10.96 -2.57
CA PRO A 53 7.58 -11.95 -1.96
C PRO A 53 8.06 -12.32 -0.56
N GLU A 54 7.12 -12.56 0.35
CA GLU A 54 7.46 -13.01 1.69
C GLU A 54 7.66 -14.53 1.64
N SER A 55 8.87 -14.99 1.90
CA SER A 55 9.23 -16.41 1.84
C SER A 55 8.86 -16.98 0.47
N ASP A 56 8.20 -18.15 0.47
CA ASP A 56 7.79 -18.82 -0.76
C ASP A 56 6.39 -18.44 -1.22
N ASN A 57 5.74 -17.50 -0.52
CA ASN A 57 4.37 -17.13 -0.82
C ASN A 57 4.32 -15.97 -1.81
N LEU A 58 4.07 -16.29 -3.08
CA LEU A 58 4.00 -15.27 -4.14
C LEU A 58 2.79 -14.34 -3.99
N PHE A 59 1.81 -14.71 -3.17
CA PHE A 59 0.61 -13.90 -2.97
C PHE A 59 0.73 -12.94 -1.78
N LYS A 60 1.89 -12.93 -1.12
CA LYS A 60 2.13 -12.02 -0.02
C LYS A 60 3.52 -11.42 -0.16
N TRP A 61 3.58 -10.11 -0.30
CA TRP A 61 4.84 -9.40 -0.51
C TRP A 61 5.08 -8.41 0.62
N VAL A 62 6.34 -8.06 0.81
CA VAL A 62 6.72 -6.92 1.66
C VAL A 62 7.31 -5.86 0.76
N GLY A 63 6.70 -4.68 0.77
CA GLY A 63 7.19 -3.53 0.02
C GLY A 63 7.89 -2.55 0.93
N THR A 64 8.76 -1.74 0.36
CA THR A 64 9.42 -0.64 1.05
C THR A 64 9.26 0.61 0.21
N ILE A 65 8.86 1.71 0.85
CA ILE A 65 8.84 3.01 0.20
C ILE A 65 9.67 4.00 1.01
N HIS A 66 10.32 4.89 0.28
CA HIS A 66 11.08 5.99 0.87
C HIS A 66 10.28 7.27 0.68
N GLY A 67 10.27 8.13 1.68
CA GLY A 67 9.64 9.43 1.54
C GLY A 67 10.31 10.22 0.42
N ALA A 68 9.51 10.88 -0.41
CA ALA A 68 10.02 11.63 -1.54
C ALA A 68 10.78 12.88 -1.08
N ALA A 69 11.78 13.27 -1.86
CA ALA A 69 12.53 14.48 -1.59
C ALA A 69 11.59 15.69 -1.59
N GLY A 70 11.81 16.62 -0.67
CA GLY A 70 10.98 17.81 -0.55
C GLY A 70 9.71 17.63 0.28
N THR A 71 9.46 16.42 0.80
CA THR A 71 8.32 16.18 1.69
C THR A 71 8.80 16.06 3.13
N VAL A 72 7.84 16.16 4.07
CA VAL A 72 8.18 15.96 5.49
C VAL A 72 8.64 14.54 5.79
N TYR A 73 8.38 13.61 4.88
CA TYR A 73 8.78 12.21 5.01
C TYR A 73 10.14 11.91 4.37
N GLU A 74 10.79 12.91 3.80
CA GLU A 74 12.12 12.72 3.21
C GLU A 74 13.06 12.02 4.19
N ASP A 75 13.84 11.05 3.69
CA ASP A 75 14.77 10.23 4.47
C ASP A 75 14.13 9.20 5.39
N LEU A 76 12.80 9.09 5.40
CA LEU A 76 12.11 8.05 6.14
C LEU A 76 11.79 6.87 5.24
N ARG A 77 11.78 5.67 5.82
CA ARG A 77 11.46 4.43 5.12
C ARG A 77 10.30 3.74 5.82
N TYR A 78 9.40 3.19 5.00
CA TYR A 78 8.23 2.48 5.52
C TYR A 78 8.11 1.13 4.83
N LYS A 79 7.82 0.10 5.62
CA LYS A 79 7.52 -1.23 5.11
C LYS A 79 6.02 -1.44 5.07
N LEU A 80 5.56 -2.10 4.02
CA LEU A 80 4.16 -2.38 3.80
C LEU A 80 3.97 -3.85 3.50
N SER A 81 2.81 -4.39 3.88
CA SER A 81 2.41 -5.72 3.43
C SER A 81 1.47 -5.58 2.25
N LEU A 82 1.65 -6.45 1.25
CA LEU A 82 0.77 -6.53 0.10
C LEU A 82 0.27 -7.96 0.00
N GLU A 83 -1.04 -8.15 0.10
CA GLU A 83 -1.66 -9.46 -0.01
C GLU A 83 -2.55 -9.47 -1.24
N PHE A 84 -2.28 -10.39 -2.16
CA PHE A 84 -2.97 -10.46 -3.44
C PHE A 84 -4.09 -11.48 -3.37
N PRO A 85 -5.32 -11.06 -3.75
CA PRO A 85 -6.45 -11.99 -3.78
C PRO A 85 -6.33 -12.95 -4.97
N SER A 86 -7.08 -14.03 -4.92
CA SER A 86 -7.09 -14.99 -6.02
C SER A 86 -7.61 -14.38 -7.32
N GLY A 87 -8.38 -13.30 -7.23
CA GLY A 87 -8.91 -12.59 -8.39
C GLY A 87 -8.02 -11.46 -8.90
N TYR A 88 -6.81 -11.31 -8.37
CA TYR A 88 -5.86 -10.33 -8.88
C TYR A 88 -5.50 -10.65 -10.33
N PRO A 89 -5.35 -9.70 -11.23
CA PRO A 89 -5.37 -8.24 -11.06
C PRO A 89 -6.75 -7.58 -11.18
N TYR A 90 -7.82 -8.35 -11.27
CA TYR A 90 -9.15 -7.79 -11.39
C TYR A 90 -9.67 -7.23 -10.07
N ASN A 91 -9.21 -7.81 -8.97
CA ASN A 91 -9.51 -7.31 -7.64
C ASN A 91 -8.25 -6.73 -7.02
N ALA A 92 -8.41 -5.63 -6.28
CA ALA A 92 -7.29 -4.94 -5.66
C ALA A 92 -6.64 -5.77 -4.55
N PRO A 93 -5.31 -5.66 -4.37
CA PRO A 93 -4.66 -6.28 -3.22
C PRO A 93 -4.97 -5.52 -1.94
N THR A 94 -4.77 -6.17 -0.81
CA THR A 94 -4.83 -5.52 0.50
C THR A 94 -3.45 -5.01 0.85
N VAL A 95 -3.35 -3.71 1.15
CA VAL A 95 -2.06 -3.09 1.46
C VAL A 95 -2.16 -2.38 2.79
N LYS A 96 -1.18 -2.63 3.66
CA LYS A 96 -1.10 -2.00 4.98
C LYS A 96 0.33 -1.60 5.30
N PHE A 97 0.50 -0.54 6.08
CA PHE A 97 1.79 -0.20 6.65
C PHE A 97 2.15 -1.17 7.76
N LEU A 98 3.33 -1.75 7.67
CA LEU A 98 3.92 -2.55 8.75
C LEU A 98 4.73 -1.66 9.70
N THR A 99 5.42 -0.68 9.14
CA THR A 99 6.10 0.34 9.93
C THR A 99 5.06 1.37 10.38
N PRO A 100 5.04 1.77 11.66
CA PRO A 100 4.11 2.83 12.08
C PRO A 100 4.29 4.07 11.22
N CYS A 101 3.17 4.59 10.72
CA CYS A 101 3.17 5.74 9.82
C CYS A 101 2.19 6.79 10.33
N TYR A 102 2.71 7.95 10.70
CA TYR A 102 1.89 9.08 11.12
C TYR A 102 1.53 9.90 9.88
N HIS A 103 0.29 9.76 9.42
CA HIS A 103 -0.15 10.39 8.17
C HIS A 103 -1.66 10.58 8.22
N PRO A 104 -2.19 11.67 7.61
CA PRO A 104 -3.63 11.91 7.63
C PRO A 104 -4.49 10.78 7.08
N ASN A 105 -3.98 10.00 6.13
CA ASN A 105 -4.75 8.94 5.49
C ASN A 105 -4.33 7.53 5.90
N VAL A 106 -3.62 7.42 7.01
CA VAL A 106 -3.19 6.13 7.58
C VAL A 106 -3.65 6.07 9.03
N ASP A 107 -4.34 4.98 9.39
CA ASP A 107 -4.78 4.83 10.78
C ASP A 107 -3.69 4.17 11.64
N THR A 108 -3.98 4.01 12.92
CA THR A 108 -3.02 3.47 13.89
C THR A 108 -2.67 2.01 13.62
N GLN A 109 -3.49 1.31 12.84
CA GLN A 109 -3.26 -0.09 12.50
C GLN A 109 -2.55 -0.26 11.16
N GLY A 110 -2.23 0.83 10.49
CA GLY A 110 -1.56 0.80 9.20
C GLY A 110 -2.49 0.75 8.00
N ASN A 111 -3.80 0.84 8.21
CA ASN A 111 -4.75 0.86 7.10
C ASN A 111 -4.64 2.17 6.34
N ILE A 112 -4.76 2.10 5.02
CA ILE A 112 -4.55 3.23 4.11
C ILE A 112 -5.86 3.59 3.42
N CYS A 113 -6.20 4.88 3.42
CA CYS A 113 -7.30 5.38 2.63
C CYS A 113 -6.75 5.87 1.29
N LEU A 114 -6.84 5.05 0.27
CA LEU A 114 -6.36 5.37 -1.08
C LEU A 114 -7.34 4.81 -2.09
N ASP A 115 -7.85 5.69 -2.95
CA ASP A 115 -8.94 5.36 -3.86
C ASP A 115 -8.61 4.22 -4.84
N ILE A 116 -7.38 4.16 -5.34
CA ILE A 116 -7.01 3.10 -6.29
C ILE A 116 -7.00 1.71 -5.65
N LEU A 117 -6.96 1.63 -4.33
CA LEU A 117 -7.05 0.34 -3.64
C LEU A 117 -8.50 -0.07 -3.38
N LYS A 118 -9.46 0.71 -3.83
CA LYS A 118 -10.88 0.49 -3.59
C LYS A 118 -11.66 0.61 -4.90
N ASP A 119 -12.55 1.60 -4.99
CA ASP A 119 -13.45 1.78 -6.11
C ASP A 119 -12.76 2.29 -7.39
N LYS A 120 -11.58 2.85 -7.26
CA LYS A 120 -10.80 3.32 -8.42
C LYS A 120 -9.76 2.31 -8.88
N TRP A 121 -9.81 1.08 -8.37
CA TRP A 121 -8.88 0.04 -8.80
C TRP A 121 -9.10 -0.32 -10.28
N SER A 122 -8.01 -0.61 -10.97
CA SER A 122 -8.03 -1.05 -12.37
C SER A 122 -7.09 -2.24 -12.53
N ALA A 123 -7.49 -3.19 -13.36
CA ALA A 123 -6.63 -4.34 -13.69
C ALA A 123 -5.35 -3.93 -14.43
N LEU A 124 -5.29 -2.69 -14.90
CA LEU A 124 -4.08 -2.15 -15.53
C LEU A 124 -3.02 -1.74 -14.52
N TYR A 125 -3.39 -1.61 -13.25
CA TYR A 125 -2.44 -1.23 -12.21
C TYR A 125 -1.61 -2.43 -11.77
N ASP A 126 -0.44 -2.16 -11.25
CA ASP A 126 0.51 -3.17 -10.79
C ASP A 126 1.11 -2.73 -9.44
N VAL A 127 2.02 -3.54 -8.91
CA VAL A 127 2.67 -3.24 -7.62
C VAL A 127 3.43 -1.91 -7.70
N ARG A 128 4.09 -1.66 -8.83
CA ARG A 128 4.80 -0.41 -9.03
C ARG A 128 3.87 0.79 -8.92
N THR A 129 2.72 0.73 -9.59
CA THR A 129 1.71 1.78 -9.52
C THR A 129 1.23 1.99 -8.09
N ILE A 130 0.97 0.90 -7.38
CA ILE A 130 0.51 0.95 -5.99
C ILE A 130 1.52 1.66 -5.10
N LEU A 131 2.78 1.23 -5.17
CA LEU A 131 3.83 1.79 -4.32
C LEU A 131 4.12 3.24 -4.65
N LEU A 132 4.14 3.60 -5.92
CA LEU A 132 4.33 5.00 -6.33
C LEU A 132 3.16 5.87 -5.88
N SER A 133 1.93 5.34 -5.94
CA SER A 133 0.76 6.09 -5.50
C SER A 133 0.78 6.33 -3.99
N ILE A 134 1.22 5.34 -3.22
CA ILE A 134 1.36 5.50 -1.77
C ILE A 134 2.46 6.49 -1.44
N GLN A 135 3.59 6.43 -2.16
CA GLN A 135 4.66 7.39 -1.98
C GLN A 135 4.19 8.82 -2.25
N SER A 136 3.41 9.00 -3.32
CA SER A 136 2.81 10.31 -3.62
C SER A 136 1.83 10.75 -2.54
N LEU A 137 1.05 9.82 -2.00
CA LEU A 137 0.10 10.12 -0.94
C LEU A 137 0.81 10.65 0.31
N LEU A 138 2.01 10.15 0.61
CA LEU A 138 2.76 10.63 1.76
C LEU A 138 3.03 12.14 1.66
N GLY A 139 3.35 12.62 0.48
CA GLY A 139 3.64 14.04 0.29
C GLY A 139 2.42 14.90 0.02
N GLU A 140 1.32 14.29 -0.41
CA GLU A 140 0.11 15.02 -0.78
C GLU A 140 -1.12 14.30 -0.21
N PRO A 141 -1.35 14.41 1.11
CA PRO A 141 -2.48 13.72 1.73
C PRO A 141 -3.81 14.34 1.35
N ASN A 142 -4.85 13.53 1.42
CA ASN A 142 -6.23 14.00 1.29
C ASN A 142 -6.73 14.37 2.69
N ILE A 143 -6.61 15.65 3.04
CA ILE A 143 -6.97 16.10 4.39
C ILE A 143 -8.47 16.32 4.58
N ASP A 144 -9.25 16.23 3.49
CA ASP A 144 -10.70 16.38 3.58
C ASP A 144 -11.38 15.14 4.15
N SER A 145 -10.72 13.99 4.07
CA SER A 145 -11.28 12.71 4.52
C SER A 145 -10.24 11.93 5.30
N PRO A 146 -9.79 12.43 6.45
CA PRO A 146 -8.69 11.81 7.16
C PRO A 146 -9.11 10.56 7.94
N LEU A 147 -8.19 9.61 8.04
CA LEU A 147 -8.26 8.51 8.99
C LEU A 147 -7.61 8.89 10.32
N ASN A 148 -6.68 9.82 10.27
CA ASN A 148 -5.99 10.34 11.46
C ASN A 148 -6.21 11.84 11.50
N THR A 149 -7.18 12.27 12.31
CA THR A 149 -7.54 13.68 12.38
C THR A 149 -6.45 14.53 13.00
N HIS A 150 -5.70 13.98 13.95
CA HIS A 150 -4.58 14.68 14.56
C HIS A 150 -3.51 15.01 13.50
N ALA A 151 -3.18 14.04 12.67
CA ALA A 151 -2.21 14.25 11.60
C ALA A 151 -2.74 15.26 10.58
N ALA A 152 -4.04 15.21 10.27
CA ALA A 152 -4.63 16.16 9.31
C ALA A 152 -4.56 17.59 9.83
N GLU A 153 -4.81 17.78 11.12
CA GLU A 153 -4.70 19.10 11.73
C GLU A 153 -3.25 19.60 11.73
N LEU A 154 -2.33 18.72 12.12
CA LEU A 154 -0.92 19.07 12.21
C LEU A 154 -0.30 19.30 10.83
N TRP A 155 -0.90 18.72 9.78
CA TRP A 155 -0.42 18.91 8.40
C TRP A 155 -0.41 20.37 8.00
N LYS A 156 -1.28 21.17 8.59
CA LYS A 156 -1.35 22.61 8.31
C LYS A 156 -0.10 23.36 8.78
N ASN A 157 0.71 22.74 9.63
CA ASN A 157 1.97 23.29 10.13
C ASN A 157 3.11 22.31 9.87
N PRO A 158 3.77 22.41 8.70
CA PRO A 158 4.82 21.43 8.34
C PRO A 158 5.95 21.32 9.35
N THR A 159 6.33 22.40 10.01
CA THR A 159 7.39 22.38 11.00
C THR A 159 7.00 21.54 12.20
N ALA A 160 5.78 21.72 12.70
CA ALA A 160 5.27 20.94 13.83
C ALA A 160 5.08 19.48 13.43
N PHE A 161 4.59 19.23 12.23
CA PHE A 161 4.39 17.87 11.72
C PHE A 161 5.73 17.13 11.68
N LYS A 162 6.75 17.78 11.14
CA LYS A 162 8.07 17.16 11.02
C LYS A 162 8.65 16.83 12.40
N LYS A 163 8.46 17.70 13.37
CA LYS A 163 8.89 17.43 14.75
C LYS A 163 8.19 16.22 15.34
N TYR A 164 6.90 16.09 15.06
CA TYR A 164 6.13 14.96 15.59
C TYR A 164 6.59 13.63 14.99
N LEU A 165 7.04 13.64 13.73
CA LEU A 165 7.53 12.43 13.07
C LEU A 165 8.81 11.89 13.72
N GLN A 166 9.56 12.72 14.34
CA GLN A 166 10.78 12.32 15.03
C GLN A 166 10.44 11.90 16.48
#